data_fe22bd5cdcb37f2438f112d2776c91b3
#
_entry.id   fe22bd5cdcb37f2438f112d2776c91b3
#
_cell.length_a   1.000
_cell.length_b   1.000
_cell.length_c   1.000
_cell.angle_alpha   90.00
_cell.angle_beta   90.00
_cell.angle_gamma   90.00
#
_symmetry.space_group_name_H-M   'P 1'
#
loop_
_entity.id
_entity.type
_entity.pdbx_description
1 polymer ?
#
loop_
_entity_poly.entity_id
_entity_poly.type
_entity_poly.pdbx_seq_one_letter_code
_entity_poly.pdbx_strand_id
1 'polypeptide(L)'
;MGLAKLLTRVKKNFGTTILPDGQINFNLWAPDAKEIALCIKKPNESFLELKMETEKDGWFSIKTDKAKIGSEYMFKIDNGLMIPDPASRQQAKDVHNASIVVDSNEFNWENDINWKGRPWHEAVLYEIHTGTFTKEGTFNSIKEKLDYFVSLGITAIELMPVADFPGKRNWGYDGVLLFAPDNTYGTPEELKDLIKTAHEKGLMVFLDVVYNHFGPEGNYLYVSAKSKFFESKHITPWGDAINFENRYVRDFFIQNVLFWLEEYHFDGLRLDAVHAIKDDSPVHILEEIVAKAREQIKDRNIHLVLENDDNISKFLKKENNNHDYYEAQWNDDFHHCVHSLITGEKTGYYQDYSEEITSKNPAYFLAKCLAEGFAYQGEPSAYRSNVPRGENSKNLTVSS
;
A
#
# COMPACT_ATOMS: atom_id res chain seq x y z
N MET A 1 -25.18 -12.97 6.20
CA MET A 1 -24.87 -12.03 7.30
C MET A 1 -23.91 -11.04 6.70
N GLY A 2 -24.49 -10.04 6.00
CA GLY A 2 -23.82 -9.34 4.92
C GLY A 2 -22.91 -8.20 5.36
N LEU A 3 -22.32 -7.53 4.36
CA LEU A 3 -21.47 -6.32 4.41
C LEU A 3 -21.90 -5.29 5.48
N ALA A 4 -23.19 -5.13 5.73
CA ALA A 4 -23.73 -4.17 6.71
C ALA A 4 -23.20 -4.33 8.16
N LYS A 5 -22.63 -5.50 8.52
CA LYS A 5 -22.02 -5.73 9.86
C LYS A 5 -20.52 -5.40 9.89
N LEU A 6 -19.88 -5.27 8.73
CA LEU A 6 -18.46 -4.91 8.57
C LEU A 6 -18.23 -3.39 8.61
N LEU A 7 -19.28 -2.61 8.37
CA LEU A 7 -19.23 -1.14 8.28
C LEU A 7 -19.15 -0.42 9.64
N THR A 8 -18.86 -1.09 10.75
CA THR A 8 -18.59 -0.41 12.02
C THR A 8 -17.22 0.25 11.95
N ARG A 9 -17.24 1.59 12.04
CA ARG A 9 -16.06 2.46 12.11
C ARG A 9 -14.96 1.85 12.98
N VAL A 10 -13.75 1.80 12.48
CA VAL A 10 -12.56 1.40 13.23
C VAL A 10 -12.48 2.22 14.51
N LYS A 11 -12.51 1.55 15.67
CA LYS A 11 -12.63 2.23 16.98
C LYS A 11 -11.31 2.76 17.53
N LYS A 12 -10.16 2.34 17.00
CA LYS A 12 -8.83 2.75 17.45
C LYS A 12 -7.92 3.04 16.28
N ASN A 13 -7.19 4.13 16.37
CA ASN A 13 -6.21 4.51 15.38
C ASN A 13 -4.84 3.94 15.77
N PHE A 14 -4.15 3.35 14.81
CA PHE A 14 -2.73 3.04 14.92
C PHE A 14 -1.90 4.33 14.85
N GLY A 15 -0.81 4.37 15.61
CA GLY A 15 0.09 5.50 15.67
C GLY A 15 -0.34 6.58 16.65
N THR A 16 0.12 7.80 16.41
CA THR A 16 -0.12 8.97 17.27
C THR A 16 -1.37 9.74 16.86
N THR A 17 -1.97 10.42 17.82
CA THR A 17 -3.08 11.37 17.59
C THR A 17 -2.88 12.62 18.45
N ILE A 18 -2.93 13.80 17.84
CA ILE A 18 -2.91 15.06 18.56
C ILE A 18 -4.32 15.37 19.05
N LEU A 19 -4.46 15.61 20.35
CA LEU A 19 -5.74 15.87 20.99
C LEU A 19 -6.05 17.37 21.00
N PRO A 20 -7.31 17.78 21.10
CA PRO A 20 -7.70 19.19 21.13
C PRO A 20 -7.08 20.01 22.26
N ASP A 21 -6.66 19.39 23.35
CA ASP A 21 -5.96 20.01 24.49
C ASP A 21 -4.44 20.11 24.31
N GLY A 22 -3.92 19.70 23.15
CA GLY A 22 -2.51 19.70 22.79
C GLY A 22 -1.70 18.52 23.33
N GLN A 23 -2.33 17.60 24.05
CA GLN A 23 -1.67 16.35 24.43
C GLN A 23 -1.54 15.42 23.23
N ILE A 24 -0.56 14.53 23.26
CA ILE A 24 -0.38 13.48 22.25
C ILE A 24 -0.86 12.15 22.85
N ASN A 25 -1.75 11.47 22.12
CA ASN A 25 -2.12 10.10 22.41
C ASN A 25 -1.29 9.15 21.56
N PHE A 26 -0.59 8.21 22.21
CA PHE A 26 0.18 7.14 21.56
C PHE A 26 -0.56 5.84 21.73
N ASN A 27 -0.75 5.11 20.65
CA ASN A 27 -1.37 3.79 20.66
C ASN A 27 -0.43 2.78 20.01
N LEU A 28 -0.31 1.61 20.64
CA LEU A 28 0.41 0.47 20.07
C LEU A 28 -0.43 -0.79 20.24
N TRP A 29 -0.63 -1.54 19.18
CA TRP A 29 -1.16 -2.89 19.25
C TRP A 29 -0.01 -3.88 19.33
N ALA A 30 0.17 -4.48 20.53
CA ALA A 30 1.29 -5.37 20.85
C ALA A 30 0.80 -6.57 21.68
N PRO A 31 -0.04 -7.46 21.06
CA PRO A 31 -0.68 -8.56 21.80
C PRO A 31 0.28 -9.59 22.36
N ASP A 32 1.53 -9.62 21.94
CA ASP A 32 2.56 -10.53 22.45
C ASP A 32 3.37 -9.93 23.61
N ALA A 33 3.20 -8.63 23.90
CA ALA A 33 3.90 -7.94 24.97
C ALA A 33 3.11 -8.00 26.29
N LYS A 34 3.84 -7.99 27.41
CA LYS A 34 3.27 -7.91 28.76
C LYS A 34 3.20 -6.46 29.26
N GLU A 35 4.20 -5.67 28.94
CA GLU A 35 4.28 -4.25 29.29
C GLU A 35 4.98 -3.45 28.19
N ILE A 36 4.55 -2.20 28.04
CA ILE A 36 5.14 -1.26 27.09
C ILE A 36 5.48 0.04 27.80
N ALA A 37 6.64 0.61 27.46
CA ALA A 37 6.97 1.97 27.83
C ALA A 37 7.13 2.83 26.57
N LEU A 38 6.52 4.01 26.55
CA LEU A 38 6.81 5.07 25.58
C LEU A 38 8.13 5.72 25.97
N CYS A 39 9.06 5.76 25.04
CA CYS A 39 10.40 6.34 25.21
C CYS A 39 10.49 7.61 24.36
N ILE A 40 10.45 8.79 24.96
CA ILE A 40 10.56 10.08 24.27
C ILE A 40 12.01 10.54 24.37
N LYS A 41 12.63 10.83 23.22
CA LYS A 41 14.01 11.29 23.13
C LYS A 41 14.14 12.71 23.66
N LYS A 42 15.16 12.94 24.52
CA LYS A 42 15.49 14.25 25.07
C LYS A 42 16.63 14.92 24.28
N PRO A 43 16.84 16.24 24.43
CA PRO A 43 17.94 16.94 23.75
C PRO A 43 19.34 16.40 24.07
N ASN A 44 19.52 15.73 25.22
CA ASN A 44 20.79 15.11 25.63
C ASN A 44 20.93 13.65 25.17
N GLU A 45 20.19 13.23 24.14
CA GLU A 45 20.14 11.86 23.58
C GLU A 45 19.62 10.78 24.55
N SER A 46 19.29 11.09 25.81
CA SER A 46 18.63 10.16 26.72
C SER A 46 17.12 10.06 26.41
N PHE A 47 16.47 9.02 26.96
CA PHE A 47 15.03 8.84 26.82
C PHE A 47 14.30 9.12 28.12
N LEU A 48 13.13 9.76 28.01
CA LEU A 48 12.12 9.77 29.05
C LEU A 48 11.24 8.55 28.86
N GLU A 49 11.25 7.62 29.79
CA GLU A 49 10.41 6.43 29.75
C GLU A 49 9.12 6.67 30.54
N LEU A 50 7.99 6.39 29.89
CA LEU A 50 6.65 6.52 30.44
C LEU A 50 5.92 5.19 30.25
N LYS A 51 5.47 4.56 31.34
CA LYS A 51 4.70 3.31 31.26
C LYS A 51 3.36 3.56 30.59
N MET A 52 3.03 2.74 29.59
CA MET A 52 1.75 2.78 28.91
C MET A 52 0.68 1.97 29.66
N GLU A 53 -0.56 2.38 29.53
CA GLU A 53 -1.71 1.65 30.05
C GLU A 53 -2.06 0.47 29.17
N THR A 54 -2.26 -0.69 29.77
CA THR A 54 -2.72 -1.89 29.07
C THR A 54 -4.23 -1.80 28.87
N GLU A 55 -4.65 -2.00 27.64
CA GLU A 55 -6.06 -2.05 27.28
C GLU A 55 -6.49 -3.46 26.79
N LYS A 56 -7.75 -3.60 26.43
CA LYS A 56 -8.26 -4.87 25.89
C LYS A 56 -7.60 -5.24 24.56
N ASP A 57 -7.55 -6.55 24.30
CA ASP A 57 -7.16 -7.14 23.01
C ASP A 57 -5.72 -6.85 22.59
N GLY A 58 -4.82 -6.60 23.53
CA GLY A 58 -3.40 -6.37 23.29
C GLY A 58 -3.05 -4.94 22.90
N TRP A 59 -3.94 -3.98 23.14
CA TRP A 59 -3.65 -2.57 22.96
C TRP A 59 -2.96 -1.98 24.18
N PHE A 60 -2.06 -1.04 23.90
CA PHE A 60 -1.43 -0.17 24.88
C PHE A 60 -1.62 1.28 24.46
N SER A 61 -1.88 2.16 25.43
CA SER A 61 -2.06 3.59 25.13
C SER A 61 -1.48 4.47 26.25
N ILE A 62 -1.14 5.70 25.88
CA ILE A 62 -0.79 6.76 26.83
C ILE A 62 -1.09 8.13 26.23
N LYS A 63 -1.70 9.00 27.05
CA LYS A 63 -1.84 10.43 26.74
C LYS A 63 -0.82 11.22 27.53
N THR A 64 -0.10 12.11 26.88
CA THR A 64 0.95 12.87 27.56
C THR A 64 1.18 14.24 26.92
N ASP A 65 1.57 15.20 27.78
CA ASP A 65 2.06 16.53 27.43
C ASP A 65 3.60 16.59 27.31
N LYS A 66 4.27 15.46 27.50
CA LYS A 66 5.75 15.36 27.48
C LYS A 66 6.31 15.26 26.07
N ALA A 67 5.48 14.95 25.09
CA ALA A 67 5.79 14.99 23.67
C ALA A 67 5.07 16.16 23.00
N LYS A 68 5.61 16.63 21.89
CA LYS A 68 5.04 17.63 21.01
C LYS A 68 5.30 17.25 19.55
N ILE A 69 4.72 17.94 18.60
CA ILE A 69 5.04 17.81 17.17
C ILE A 69 6.56 17.91 16.99
N GLY A 70 7.13 17.01 16.20
CA GLY A 70 8.58 16.86 15.99
C GLY A 70 9.32 16.07 17.07
N SER A 71 8.66 15.62 18.15
CA SER A 71 9.31 14.76 19.14
C SER A 71 9.64 13.40 18.57
N GLU A 72 10.89 12.95 18.76
CA GLU A 72 11.30 11.58 18.45
C GLU A 72 10.87 10.63 19.58
N TYR A 73 10.31 9.48 19.21
CA TYR A 73 9.84 8.46 20.16
C TYR A 73 10.05 7.03 19.67
N MET A 74 10.10 6.11 20.62
CA MET A 74 10.12 4.65 20.39
C MET A 74 9.26 3.96 21.44
N PHE A 75 8.94 2.70 21.20
CA PHE A 75 8.30 1.83 22.20
C PHE A 75 9.30 0.81 22.73
N LYS A 76 9.38 0.67 24.05
CA LYS A 76 10.20 -0.34 24.71
C LYS A 76 9.31 -1.51 25.12
N ILE A 77 9.61 -2.69 24.57
CA ILE A 77 8.84 -3.91 24.77
C ILE A 77 9.42 -4.71 25.94
N ASP A 78 8.61 -5.02 26.95
CA ASP A 78 8.96 -5.91 28.07
C ASP A 78 10.30 -5.57 28.76
N ASN A 79 10.59 -4.27 28.93
CA ASN A 79 11.88 -3.76 29.44
C ASN A 79 13.13 -4.18 28.61
N GLY A 80 12.93 -4.61 27.38
CA GLY A 80 13.96 -5.08 26.46
C GLY A 80 14.17 -4.16 25.27
N LEU A 81 13.85 -4.66 24.08
CA LEU A 81 14.10 -3.98 22.82
C LEU A 81 13.26 -2.71 22.66
N MET A 82 13.90 -1.63 22.22
CA MET A 82 13.21 -0.44 21.72
C MET A 82 12.95 -0.58 20.24
N ILE A 83 11.70 -0.36 19.83
CA ILE A 83 11.24 -0.44 18.45
C ILE A 83 10.63 0.89 18.00
N PRO A 84 10.71 1.26 16.71
CA PRO A 84 9.89 2.33 16.16
C PRO A 84 8.40 1.98 16.23
N ASP A 85 7.55 2.95 16.03
CA ASP A 85 6.12 2.73 15.89
C ASP A 85 5.84 2.02 14.55
N PRO A 86 5.23 0.83 14.53
CA PRO A 86 4.84 0.17 13.28
C PRO A 86 3.91 1.00 12.38
N ALA A 87 3.23 1.97 12.97
CA ALA A 87 2.39 2.94 12.27
C ALA A 87 3.00 4.36 12.28
N SER A 88 4.33 4.45 12.28
CA SER A 88 5.07 5.70 12.18
C SER A 88 4.64 6.51 10.96
N ARG A 89 4.45 7.82 11.13
CA ARG A 89 4.14 8.75 10.03
C ARG A 89 5.40 9.36 9.42
N GLN A 90 6.50 9.32 10.15
CA GLN A 90 7.82 9.79 9.73
C GLN A 90 8.88 9.15 10.61
N GLN A 91 10.00 8.75 10.03
CA GLN A 91 11.17 8.28 10.74
C GLN A 91 12.20 9.39 10.92
N ALA A 92 12.98 9.33 12.00
CA ALA A 92 14.06 10.29 12.23
C ALA A 92 15.24 10.06 11.28
N LYS A 93 15.47 8.79 10.85
CA LYS A 93 16.57 8.44 9.93
C LYS A 93 16.23 7.24 9.04
N ASP A 94 16.01 6.08 9.62
CA ASP A 94 15.88 4.79 8.94
C ASP A 94 14.99 3.87 9.79
N VAL A 95 14.59 2.73 9.29
CA VAL A 95 13.66 1.75 9.89
C VAL A 95 13.99 1.31 11.33
N HIS A 96 15.24 1.45 11.78
CA HIS A 96 15.66 1.09 13.14
C HIS A 96 15.67 2.28 14.12
N ASN A 97 15.38 3.46 13.63
CA ASN A 97 15.47 4.69 14.41
C ASN A 97 14.11 5.11 14.99
N ALA A 98 14.12 6.19 15.73
CA ALA A 98 12.91 6.73 16.34
C ALA A 98 11.89 7.21 15.29
N SER A 99 10.63 7.04 15.61
CA SER A 99 9.52 7.68 14.90
C SER A 99 9.37 9.13 15.34
N ILE A 100 8.81 9.97 14.48
CA ILE A 100 8.55 11.38 14.77
C ILE A 100 7.05 11.61 14.91
N VAL A 101 6.66 12.42 15.91
CA VAL A 101 5.28 12.90 16.05
C VAL A 101 4.99 13.93 14.97
N VAL A 102 4.06 13.62 14.08
CA VAL A 102 3.63 14.47 12.96
C VAL A 102 2.18 14.94 13.18
N ASP A 103 1.87 16.19 12.85
CA ASP A 103 0.50 16.67 12.76
C ASP A 103 -0.01 16.53 11.31
N SER A 104 -0.91 15.59 11.11
CA SER A 104 -1.54 15.37 9.81
C SER A 104 -2.34 16.58 9.30
N ASN A 105 -2.75 17.49 10.18
CA ASN A 105 -3.58 18.65 9.85
C ASN A 105 -2.75 19.93 9.59
N GLU A 106 -1.42 19.89 9.78
CA GLU A 106 -0.58 21.09 9.62
C GLU A 106 -0.38 21.47 8.15
N PHE A 107 -0.44 20.50 7.24
CA PHE A 107 -0.22 20.79 5.81
C PHE A 107 -1.41 21.55 5.21
N ASN A 108 -1.13 22.68 4.59
CA ASN A 108 -2.13 23.51 3.94
C ASN A 108 -2.39 23.07 2.49
N TRP A 109 -3.48 22.36 2.28
CA TRP A 109 -3.92 21.90 0.97
C TRP A 109 -4.50 23.02 0.07
N GLU A 110 -4.76 24.23 0.60
CA GLU A 110 -5.27 25.40 -0.15
C GLU A 110 -6.48 25.07 -1.05
N ASN A 111 -6.31 25.23 -2.37
CA ASN A 111 -7.37 25.00 -3.34
C ASN A 111 -7.56 23.52 -3.71
N ASP A 112 -6.76 22.63 -3.19
CA ASP A 112 -6.83 21.18 -3.49
C ASP A 112 -8.19 20.57 -3.13
N ILE A 113 -8.92 21.16 -2.21
CA ILE A 113 -10.30 20.79 -1.87
C ILE A 113 -11.25 20.84 -3.08
N ASN A 114 -10.90 21.60 -4.13
CA ASN A 114 -11.65 21.68 -5.38
C ASN A 114 -11.26 20.57 -6.37
N TRP A 115 -10.16 19.87 -6.14
CA TRP A 115 -9.75 18.74 -6.95
C TRP A 115 -10.74 17.59 -6.81
N LYS A 116 -11.25 17.08 -7.95
CA LYS A 116 -12.24 16.01 -7.98
C LYS A 116 -11.71 14.71 -8.60
N GLY A 117 -10.41 14.66 -8.87
CA GLY A 117 -9.82 13.59 -9.65
C GLY A 117 -10.28 13.63 -11.11
N ARG A 118 -9.84 12.65 -11.91
CA ARG A 118 -10.34 12.41 -13.24
C ARG A 118 -11.10 11.09 -13.30
N PRO A 119 -12.06 10.92 -14.22
CA PRO A 119 -12.69 9.62 -14.43
C PRO A 119 -11.66 8.63 -14.99
N TRP A 120 -11.80 7.34 -14.66
CA TRP A 120 -10.82 6.31 -15.03
C TRP A 120 -10.49 6.26 -16.54
N HIS A 121 -11.49 6.44 -17.40
CA HIS A 121 -11.28 6.39 -18.84
C HIS A 121 -10.41 7.52 -19.42
N GLU A 122 -10.05 8.52 -18.62
CA GLU A 122 -9.08 9.56 -18.98
C GLU A 122 -7.66 9.23 -18.48
N ALA A 123 -7.48 8.14 -17.74
CA ALA A 123 -6.19 7.81 -17.15
C ALA A 123 -5.19 7.36 -18.23
N VAL A 124 -4.11 8.12 -18.38
CA VAL A 124 -2.88 7.74 -19.08
C VAL A 124 -1.79 7.74 -18.01
N LEU A 125 -1.47 6.56 -17.49
CA LEU A 125 -0.62 6.35 -16.32
C LEU A 125 0.85 6.24 -16.73
N TYR A 126 1.73 6.92 -16.00
CA TYR A 126 3.17 6.82 -16.12
C TYR A 126 3.78 6.48 -14.77
N GLU A 127 4.32 5.27 -14.65
CA GLU A 127 4.99 4.81 -13.43
C GLU A 127 6.41 5.37 -13.34
N ILE A 128 6.80 5.80 -12.13
CA ILE A 128 8.14 6.32 -11.84
C ILE A 128 8.67 5.79 -10.50
N HIS A 129 9.97 5.54 -10.47
CA HIS A 129 10.69 5.27 -9.23
C HIS A 129 11.29 6.57 -8.68
N THR A 130 10.88 6.99 -7.49
CA THR A 130 11.28 8.28 -6.89
C THR A 130 12.78 8.47 -6.88
N GLY A 131 13.54 7.45 -6.45
CA GLY A 131 14.99 7.53 -6.29
C GLY A 131 15.81 7.51 -7.57
N THR A 132 15.21 7.25 -8.75
CA THR A 132 15.97 7.12 -10.02
C THR A 132 15.39 7.93 -11.18
N PHE A 133 14.19 8.46 -11.06
CA PHE A 133 13.54 9.24 -12.12
C PHE A 133 14.29 10.56 -12.40
N THR A 134 14.83 11.18 -11.35
CA THR A 134 15.70 12.36 -11.46
C THR A 134 17.08 12.06 -10.88
N LYS A 135 18.04 12.92 -11.14
CA LYS A 135 19.40 12.81 -10.59
C LYS A 135 19.41 12.93 -9.06
N GLU A 136 18.58 13.77 -8.53
CA GLU A 136 18.43 14.06 -7.10
C GLU A 136 17.67 12.95 -6.38
N GLY A 137 16.73 12.29 -7.06
CA GLY A 137 15.97 11.16 -6.53
C GLY A 137 15.02 11.53 -5.38
N THR A 138 14.35 12.70 -5.46
CA THR A 138 13.49 13.21 -4.38
C THR A 138 12.12 13.64 -4.88
N PHE A 139 11.14 13.75 -3.97
CA PHE A 139 9.81 14.26 -4.27
C PHE A 139 9.85 15.67 -4.89
N ASN A 140 10.69 16.55 -4.36
CA ASN A 140 10.85 17.90 -4.90
C ASN A 140 11.40 17.89 -6.34
N SER A 141 12.31 17.01 -6.66
CA SER A 141 12.86 16.93 -8.01
C SER A 141 11.88 16.34 -9.04
N ILE A 142 10.96 15.45 -8.60
CA ILE A 142 9.84 15.01 -9.44
C ILE A 142 8.88 16.17 -9.70
N LYS A 143 8.57 16.98 -8.69
CA LYS A 143 7.71 18.15 -8.82
C LYS A 143 8.15 19.10 -9.93
N GLU A 144 9.46 19.27 -10.11
CA GLU A 144 10.04 20.07 -11.20
C GLU A 144 9.81 19.49 -12.61
N LYS A 145 9.39 18.22 -12.70
CA LYS A 145 9.14 17.50 -13.95
C LYS A 145 7.66 17.39 -14.33
N LEU A 146 6.75 17.91 -13.53
CA LEU A 146 5.31 17.76 -13.79
C LEU A 146 4.88 18.35 -15.13
N ASP A 147 5.44 19.49 -15.57
CA ASP A 147 5.16 20.07 -16.87
C ASP A 147 5.60 19.15 -18.03
N TYR A 148 6.64 18.37 -17.85
CA TYR A 148 7.07 17.38 -18.83
C TYR A 148 6.00 16.31 -19.01
N PHE A 149 5.41 15.76 -17.93
CA PHE A 149 4.34 14.78 -18.02
C PHE A 149 3.10 15.34 -18.73
N VAL A 150 2.70 16.56 -18.38
CA VAL A 150 1.59 17.26 -19.06
C VAL A 150 1.87 17.40 -20.56
N SER A 151 3.10 17.77 -20.95
CA SER A 151 3.48 17.94 -22.35
C SER A 151 3.45 16.63 -23.15
N LEU A 152 3.58 15.48 -22.49
CA LEU A 152 3.45 14.16 -23.09
C LEU A 152 2.00 13.68 -23.20
N GLY A 153 1.03 14.41 -22.62
CA GLY A 153 -0.36 13.97 -22.55
C GLY A 153 -0.63 12.95 -21.44
N ILE A 154 0.30 12.77 -20.50
CA ILE A 154 0.11 11.97 -19.28
C ILE A 154 -0.95 12.65 -18.43
N THR A 155 -1.85 11.88 -17.83
CA THR A 155 -2.91 12.38 -16.94
C THR A 155 -2.80 11.82 -15.52
N ALA A 156 -1.95 10.83 -15.31
CA ALA A 156 -1.68 10.23 -14.00
C ALA A 156 -0.22 9.80 -13.90
N ILE A 157 0.42 10.07 -12.76
CA ILE A 157 1.72 9.50 -12.41
C ILE A 157 1.50 8.46 -11.30
N GLU A 158 2.22 7.35 -11.36
CA GLU A 158 2.24 6.33 -10.32
C GLU A 158 3.63 6.28 -9.68
N LEU A 159 3.69 6.51 -8.39
CA LEU A 159 4.92 6.34 -7.63
C LEU A 159 5.07 4.87 -7.24
N MET A 160 6.18 4.24 -7.60
CA MET A 160 6.59 2.97 -7.00
C MET A 160 6.61 3.12 -5.47
N PRO A 161 6.57 2.02 -4.68
CA PRO A 161 6.33 2.11 -3.25
C PRO A 161 7.29 3.07 -2.54
N VAL A 162 6.74 3.91 -1.66
CA VAL A 162 7.51 4.91 -0.90
C VAL A 162 7.60 4.60 0.59
N ALA A 163 6.98 3.51 1.06
CA ALA A 163 7.03 3.11 2.46
C ALA A 163 8.48 2.91 2.92
N ASP A 164 8.78 3.33 4.15
CA ASP A 164 10.14 3.35 4.71
C ASP A 164 10.77 1.95 4.69
N PHE A 165 11.95 1.85 4.09
CA PHE A 165 12.74 0.64 3.87
C PHE A 165 14.17 0.81 4.38
N PRO A 166 14.91 -0.27 4.69
CA PRO A 166 16.28 -0.16 5.19
C PRO A 166 17.25 0.36 4.12
N GLY A 167 18.07 1.34 4.50
CA GLY A 167 19.10 1.91 3.66
C GLY A 167 18.62 3.05 2.76
N LYS A 168 19.25 3.20 1.58
CA LYS A 168 19.01 4.36 0.71
C LYS A 168 18.62 3.99 -0.72
N ARG A 169 18.55 2.71 -1.04
CA ARG A 169 18.29 2.23 -2.41
C ARG A 169 17.44 0.97 -2.34
N ASN A 170 16.24 1.08 -2.79
CA ASN A 170 15.28 0.01 -2.90
C ASN A 170 14.30 0.34 -4.03
N TRP A 171 13.67 -0.64 -4.62
CA TRP A 171 12.51 -0.38 -5.49
C TRP A 171 11.27 0.03 -4.71
N GLY A 172 11.30 -0.16 -3.37
CA GLY A 172 10.21 0.14 -2.45
C GLY A 172 9.46 -1.10 -2.00
N TYR A 173 9.72 -2.28 -2.57
CA TYR A 173 9.01 -3.52 -2.22
C TYR A 173 9.52 -4.20 -0.94
N ASP A 174 10.56 -3.66 -0.28
CA ASP A 174 11.01 -4.08 1.05
C ASP A 174 10.57 -3.12 2.16
N GLY A 175 9.51 -2.35 1.95
CA GLY A 175 8.97 -1.44 2.95
C GLY A 175 8.49 -2.17 4.21
N VAL A 176 8.72 -1.57 5.38
CA VAL A 176 8.36 -2.13 6.70
C VAL A 176 7.56 -1.19 7.58
N LEU A 177 7.59 0.11 7.33
CA LEU A 177 6.80 1.12 8.04
C LEU A 177 5.83 1.78 7.06
N LEU A 178 4.70 1.11 6.83
CA LEU A 178 3.78 1.38 5.71
C LEU A 178 3.12 2.78 5.76
N PHE A 179 3.19 3.47 6.89
CA PHE A 179 2.60 4.81 7.04
C PHE A 179 3.63 5.95 6.94
N ALA A 180 4.91 5.64 6.77
CA ALA A 180 5.97 6.63 6.66
C ALA A 180 6.56 6.64 5.25
N PRO A 181 6.60 7.78 4.55
CA PRO A 181 7.44 7.92 3.37
C PRO A 181 8.92 7.78 3.74
N ASP A 182 9.71 7.11 2.90
CA ASP A 182 11.13 6.95 3.13
C ASP A 182 11.87 8.29 3.09
N ASN A 183 12.71 8.54 4.10
CA ASN A 183 13.46 9.77 4.26
C ASN A 183 14.44 10.07 3.12
N THR A 184 14.87 9.06 2.36
CA THR A 184 15.76 9.28 1.22
C THR A 184 15.08 9.99 0.07
N TYR A 185 13.75 9.94 0.03
CA TYR A 185 12.94 10.61 -0.99
C TYR A 185 12.49 12.01 -0.59
N GLY A 186 12.46 12.30 0.73
CA GLY A 186 12.03 13.57 1.29
C GLY A 186 11.13 13.43 2.50
N THR A 187 10.52 14.54 2.91
CA THR A 187 9.61 14.58 4.06
C THR A 187 8.16 14.29 3.66
N PRO A 188 7.29 13.96 4.63
CA PRO A 188 5.86 13.87 4.42
C PRO A 188 5.26 15.12 3.74
N GLU A 189 5.71 16.32 4.13
CA GLU A 189 5.25 17.57 3.58
C GLU A 189 5.68 17.74 2.12
N GLU A 190 6.89 17.32 1.76
CA GLU A 190 7.38 17.36 0.37
C GLU A 190 6.59 16.42 -0.54
N LEU A 191 6.16 15.24 -0.04
CA LEU A 191 5.29 14.35 -0.80
C LEU A 191 3.89 14.97 -0.97
N LYS A 192 3.32 15.55 0.09
CA LYS A 192 2.02 16.26 0.00
C LYS A 192 2.10 17.44 -0.97
N ASP A 193 3.20 18.19 -0.98
CA ASP A 193 3.41 19.32 -1.90
C ASP A 193 3.59 18.88 -3.37
N LEU A 194 4.23 17.72 -3.61
CA LEU A 194 4.27 17.10 -4.93
C LEU A 194 2.86 16.78 -5.43
N ILE A 195 2.03 16.13 -4.60
CA ILE A 195 0.66 15.74 -4.96
C ILE A 195 -0.20 16.97 -5.24
N LYS A 196 -0.19 17.96 -4.34
CA LYS A 196 -0.89 19.23 -4.51
C LYS A 196 -0.51 19.91 -5.82
N THR A 197 0.80 20.01 -6.11
CA THR A 197 1.28 20.63 -7.34
C THR A 197 0.90 19.85 -8.60
N ALA A 198 0.82 18.53 -8.52
CA ALA A 198 0.34 17.68 -9.61
C ALA A 198 -1.15 17.94 -9.89
N HIS A 199 -1.98 18.04 -8.86
CA HIS A 199 -3.41 18.37 -8.98
C HIS A 199 -3.63 19.76 -9.61
N GLU A 200 -2.83 20.77 -9.24
CA GLU A 200 -2.87 22.11 -9.87
C GLU A 200 -2.60 22.06 -11.38
N LYS A 201 -1.85 21.06 -11.84
CA LYS A 201 -1.57 20.81 -13.27
C LYS A 201 -2.54 19.82 -13.92
N GLY A 202 -3.55 19.37 -13.19
CA GLY A 202 -4.55 18.42 -13.68
C GLY A 202 -4.06 16.98 -13.80
N LEU A 203 -2.99 16.62 -13.08
CA LEU A 203 -2.44 15.26 -12.99
C LEU A 203 -2.96 14.55 -11.76
N MET A 204 -3.47 13.35 -11.90
CA MET A 204 -3.69 12.42 -10.78
C MET A 204 -2.34 11.88 -10.28
N VAL A 205 -2.29 11.48 -9.01
CA VAL A 205 -1.14 10.79 -8.43
C VAL A 205 -1.59 9.48 -7.80
N PHE A 206 -0.96 8.39 -8.23
CA PHE A 206 -1.17 7.03 -7.71
C PHE A 206 0.03 6.60 -6.87
N LEU A 207 -0.21 5.69 -5.95
CA LEU A 207 0.82 5.05 -5.14
C LEU A 207 0.72 3.54 -5.28
N ASP A 208 1.85 2.90 -5.54
CA ASP A 208 1.99 1.47 -5.40
C ASP A 208 2.15 1.09 -3.91
N VAL A 209 1.34 0.16 -3.43
CA VAL A 209 1.31 -0.28 -2.02
C VAL A 209 1.48 -1.80 -1.90
N VAL A 210 2.33 -2.21 -0.98
CA VAL A 210 2.68 -3.61 -0.74
C VAL A 210 1.97 -4.11 0.49
N TYR A 211 0.94 -4.95 0.31
CA TYR A 211 0.13 -5.50 1.41
C TYR A 211 0.18 -7.02 1.50
N ASN A 212 0.97 -7.64 0.64
CA ASN A 212 1.14 -9.10 0.62
C ASN A 212 2.31 -9.57 1.51
N HIS A 213 3.27 -8.71 1.82
CA HIS A 213 4.43 -9.01 2.66
C HIS A 213 5.05 -7.76 3.27
N PHE A 214 6.07 -7.92 4.09
CA PHE A 214 6.96 -6.88 4.59
C PHE A 214 8.40 -7.20 4.19
N GLY A 215 9.23 -6.19 4.11
CA GLY A 215 10.66 -6.35 3.90
C GLY A 215 11.34 -7.22 4.97
N PRO A 216 12.50 -7.80 4.65
CA PRO A 216 13.19 -8.75 5.53
C PRO A 216 13.90 -8.11 6.72
N GLU A 217 14.11 -6.80 6.70
CA GLU A 217 14.84 -6.04 7.72
C GLU A 217 14.00 -4.87 8.23
N GLY A 218 13.94 -4.67 9.56
CA GLY A 218 13.22 -3.57 10.19
C GLY A 218 11.73 -3.83 10.49
N ASN A 219 11.20 -5.02 10.18
CA ASN A 219 9.84 -5.38 10.51
C ASN A 219 9.72 -5.78 12.00
N TYR A 220 9.42 -4.81 12.85
CA TYR A 220 9.28 -5.01 14.29
C TYR A 220 7.91 -5.55 14.74
N LEU A 221 6.97 -5.77 13.82
CA LEU A 221 5.73 -6.50 14.12
C LEU A 221 6.00 -7.93 14.59
N TYR A 222 7.12 -8.54 14.17
CA TYR A 222 7.58 -9.83 14.69
C TYR A 222 7.95 -9.79 16.18
N VAL A 223 8.24 -8.62 16.76
CA VAL A 223 8.55 -8.46 18.17
C VAL A 223 7.29 -8.23 19.01
N SER A 224 6.38 -7.42 18.49
CA SER A 224 5.22 -6.92 19.25
C SER A 224 3.93 -7.72 19.03
N ALA A 225 3.77 -8.36 17.86
CA ALA A 225 2.49 -8.90 17.44
C ALA A 225 2.58 -10.20 16.60
N LYS A 226 3.74 -10.89 16.59
CA LYS A 226 3.96 -12.06 15.71
C LYS A 226 2.82 -13.08 15.76
N SER A 227 2.38 -13.46 16.98
CA SER A 227 1.39 -14.52 17.18
C SER A 227 0.00 -14.21 16.62
N LYS A 228 -0.28 -12.95 16.29
CA LYS A 228 -1.58 -12.48 15.83
C LYS A 228 -1.52 -11.79 14.48
N PHE A 229 -0.38 -11.18 14.14
CA PHE A 229 -0.21 -10.46 12.88
C PHE A 229 0.16 -11.39 11.73
N PHE A 230 0.88 -12.46 12.02
CA PHE A 230 1.30 -13.46 11.06
C PHE A 230 0.66 -14.81 11.35
N GLU A 231 0.58 -15.65 10.32
CA GLU A 231 0.08 -17.01 10.43
C GLU A 231 0.96 -17.97 9.59
N SER A 232 1.08 -19.22 10.06
CA SER A 232 1.91 -20.24 9.43
C SER A 232 1.13 -21.27 8.61
N LYS A 233 -0.18 -21.11 8.49
CA LYS A 233 -1.07 -21.97 7.69
C LYS A 233 -0.71 -21.89 6.21
N HIS A 234 -0.34 -20.67 5.76
CA HIS A 234 0.15 -20.40 4.43
C HIS A 234 1.60 -19.93 4.50
N ILE A 235 2.43 -20.46 3.59
CA ILE A 235 3.81 -20.02 3.43
C ILE A 235 3.90 -19.20 2.14
N THR A 236 4.47 -18.02 2.23
CA THR A 236 4.73 -17.15 1.08
C THR A 236 6.23 -17.15 0.73
N PRO A 237 6.61 -16.65 -0.44
CA PRO A 237 8.03 -16.45 -0.76
C PRO A 237 8.79 -15.58 0.24
N TRP A 238 8.07 -14.76 1.02
CA TRP A 238 8.63 -13.83 2.02
C TRP A 238 8.50 -14.34 3.47
N GLY A 239 8.04 -15.59 3.69
CA GLY A 239 7.88 -16.20 5.01
C GLY A 239 6.43 -16.41 5.41
N ASP A 240 6.15 -16.29 6.72
CA ASP A 240 4.79 -16.44 7.27
C ASP A 240 3.83 -15.43 6.61
N ALA A 241 2.62 -15.89 6.25
CA ALA A 241 1.62 -15.02 5.65
C ALA A 241 1.05 -14.02 6.67
N ILE A 242 0.55 -12.90 6.17
CA ILE A 242 -0.17 -11.91 6.99
C ILE A 242 -1.53 -12.50 7.36
N ASN A 243 -1.89 -12.45 8.64
CA ASN A 243 -3.11 -13.03 9.18
C ASN A 243 -4.31 -12.10 9.00
N PHE A 244 -4.88 -12.06 7.81
CA PHE A 244 -6.07 -11.27 7.53
C PHE A 244 -7.36 -11.82 8.16
N GLU A 245 -7.35 -12.99 8.80
CA GLU A 245 -8.47 -13.45 9.62
C GLU A 245 -8.58 -12.63 10.93
N ASN A 246 -7.50 -11.97 11.35
CA ASN A 246 -7.48 -11.12 12.54
C ASN A 246 -8.00 -9.73 12.23
N ARG A 247 -9.00 -9.27 13.00
CA ARG A 247 -9.64 -7.97 12.81
C ARG A 247 -8.66 -6.78 12.89
N TYR A 248 -7.71 -6.80 13.84
CA TYR A 248 -6.77 -5.69 14.01
C TYR A 248 -5.73 -5.63 12.90
N VAL A 249 -5.38 -6.78 12.30
CA VAL A 249 -4.53 -6.82 11.10
C VAL A 249 -5.27 -6.20 9.92
N ARG A 250 -6.53 -6.56 9.70
CA ARG A 250 -7.37 -5.92 8.66
C ARG A 250 -7.46 -4.40 8.88
N ASP A 251 -7.74 -3.99 10.12
CA ASP A 251 -7.85 -2.58 10.49
C ASP A 251 -6.55 -1.81 10.22
N PHE A 252 -5.38 -2.43 10.41
CA PHE A 252 -4.08 -1.83 10.11
C PHE A 252 -3.95 -1.49 8.61
N PHE A 253 -4.25 -2.43 7.73
CA PHE A 253 -4.17 -2.21 6.29
C PHE A 253 -5.28 -1.27 5.76
N ILE A 254 -6.50 -1.39 6.26
CA ILE A 254 -7.60 -0.48 5.90
C ILE A 254 -7.26 0.95 6.30
N GLN A 255 -6.71 1.16 7.52
CA GLN A 255 -6.26 2.49 7.93
C GLN A 255 -5.11 3.02 7.08
N ASN A 256 -4.21 2.15 6.61
CA ASN A 256 -3.14 2.56 5.70
C ASN A 256 -3.69 3.01 4.34
N VAL A 257 -4.65 2.28 3.78
CA VAL A 257 -5.33 2.70 2.54
C VAL A 257 -5.98 4.09 2.72
N LEU A 258 -6.75 4.27 3.78
CA LEU A 258 -7.42 5.55 4.06
C LEU A 258 -6.42 6.66 4.34
N PHE A 259 -5.32 6.36 5.03
CA PHE A 259 -4.24 7.32 5.27
C PHE A 259 -3.64 7.87 3.96
N TRP A 260 -3.29 7.03 3.01
CA TRP A 260 -2.77 7.50 1.72
C TRP A 260 -3.83 8.27 0.92
N LEU A 261 -5.06 7.81 0.92
CA LEU A 261 -6.12 8.47 0.16
C LEU A 261 -6.63 9.76 0.82
N GLU A 262 -6.82 9.81 2.15
CA GLU A 262 -7.42 10.97 2.83
C GLU A 262 -6.40 11.99 3.29
N GLU A 263 -5.23 11.56 3.81
CA GLU A 263 -4.24 12.47 4.37
C GLU A 263 -3.27 12.99 3.31
N TYR A 264 -2.91 12.15 2.33
CA TYR A 264 -2.02 12.52 1.23
C TYR A 264 -2.75 12.88 -0.06
N HIS A 265 -4.05 12.69 -0.13
CA HIS A 265 -4.87 12.96 -1.30
C HIS A 265 -4.47 12.19 -2.56
N PHE A 266 -3.81 11.02 -2.45
CA PHE A 266 -3.59 10.18 -3.62
C PHE A 266 -4.91 9.87 -4.33
N ASP A 267 -4.92 9.95 -5.66
CA ASP A 267 -6.09 9.67 -6.49
C ASP A 267 -6.31 8.17 -6.69
N GLY A 268 -5.29 7.37 -6.48
CA GLY A 268 -5.40 5.93 -6.60
C GLY A 268 -4.29 5.17 -5.89
N LEU A 269 -4.56 3.87 -5.69
CA LEU A 269 -3.59 2.91 -5.21
C LEU A 269 -3.51 1.73 -6.17
N ARG A 270 -2.28 1.33 -6.49
CA ARG A 270 -2.00 0.04 -7.13
C ARG A 270 -1.59 -0.92 -6.02
N LEU A 271 -2.28 -2.04 -5.88
CA LEU A 271 -1.99 -3.05 -4.86
C LEU A 271 -1.11 -4.14 -5.47
N ASP A 272 0.11 -4.24 -4.95
CA ASP A 272 1.15 -5.16 -5.38
C ASP A 272 0.78 -6.61 -5.09
N ALA A 273 1.04 -7.50 -6.06
CA ALA A 273 1.01 -8.96 -5.96
C ALA A 273 -0.16 -9.52 -5.13
N VAL A 274 -1.38 -9.07 -5.39
CA VAL A 274 -2.55 -9.45 -4.58
C VAL A 274 -2.87 -10.95 -4.60
N HIS A 275 -2.38 -11.69 -5.59
CA HIS A 275 -2.46 -13.14 -5.65
C HIS A 275 -1.68 -13.84 -4.52
N ALA A 276 -0.69 -13.15 -3.92
CA ALA A 276 0.05 -13.62 -2.76
C ALA A 276 -0.68 -13.34 -1.43
N ILE A 277 -1.72 -12.51 -1.40
CA ILE A 277 -2.56 -12.28 -0.22
C ILE A 277 -3.41 -13.52 0.04
N LYS A 278 -3.20 -14.15 1.20
CA LYS A 278 -3.97 -15.32 1.64
C LYS A 278 -4.98 -14.88 2.70
N ASP A 279 -6.26 -15.01 2.41
CA ASP A 279 -7.34 -14.63 3.32
C ASP A 279 -8.54 -15.59 3.14
N ASP A 280 -8.74 -16.47 4.11
CA ASP A 280 -9.82 -17.43 4.14
C ASP A 280 -11.08 -16.87 4.85
N SER A 281 -11.13 -15.56 5.12
CA SER A 281 -12.29 -14.92 5.73
C SER A 281 -13.51 -14.94 4.80
N PRO A 282 -14.74 -14.92 5.34
CA PRO A 282 -15.97 -14.89 4.54
C PRO A 282 -16.06 -13.70 3.56
N VAL A 283 -15.40 -12.58 3.89
CA VAL A 283 -15.20 -11.41 3.01
C VAL A 283 -13.71 -11.21 2.90
N HIS A 284 -13.18 -11.31 1.70
CA HIS A 284 -11.75 -11.15 1.46
C HIS A 284 -11.29 -9.73 1.79
N ILE A 285 -10.05 -9.57 2.30
CA ILE A 285 -9.53 -8.23 2.67
C ILE A 285 -9.60 -7.23 1.50
N LEU A 286 -9.37 -7.67 0.28
CA LEU A 286 -9.49 -6.81 -0.91
C LEU A 286 -10.91 -6.28 -1.09
N GLU A 287 -11.94 -7.08 -0.83
CA GLU A 287 -13.34 -6.64 -0.88
C GLU A 287 -13.65 -5.63 0.23
N GLU A 288 -13.09 -5.84 1.43
CA GLU A 288 -13.28 -4.90 2.55
C GLU A 288 -12.54 -3.58 2.31
N ILE A 289 -11.32 -3.61 1.75
CA ILE A 289 -10.54 -2.41 1.40
C ILE A 289 -11.33 -1.52 0.43
N VAL A 290 -11.79 -2.06 -0.69
CA VAL A 290 -12.49 -1.25 -1.70
C VAL A 290 -13.80 -0.71 -1.15
N ALA A 291 -14.56 -1.51 -0.39
CA ALA A 291 -15.80 -1.07 0.23
C ALA A 291 -15.55 0.09 1.22
N LYS A 292 -14.50 0.01 2.06
CA LYS A 292 -14.14 1.04 3.02
C LYS A 292 -13.65 2.32 2.35
N ALA A 293 -12.80 2.21 1.34
CA ALA A 293 -12.34 3.36 0.58
C ALA A 293 -13.52 4.12 -0.07
N ARG A 294 -14.45 3.39 -0.71
CA ARG A 294 -15.65 3.97 -1.34
C ARG A 294 -16.67 4.51 -0.34
N GLU A 295 -16.77 3.90 0.85
CA GLU A 295 -17.63 4.40 1.93
C GLU A 295 -17.15 5.75 2.45
N GLN A 296 -15.82 5.90 2.58
CA GLN A 296 -15.21 7.06 3.22
C GLN A 296 -15.02 8.23 2.25
N ILE A 297 -14.56 7.96 1.02
CA ILE A 297 -14.22 9.01 0.04
C ILE A 297 -15.32 9.08 -1.02
N LYS A 298 -16.16 10.12 -0.94
CA LYS A 298 -17.34 10.31 -1.80
C LYS A 298 -17.31 11.61 -2.60
N ASP A 299 -16.39 12.47 -2.27
CA ASP A 299 -16.36 13.85 -2.78
C ASP A 299 -15.46 14.02 -4.00
N ARG A 300 -14.67 13.00 -4.33
CA ARG A 300 -13.78 12.94 -5.50
C ARG A 300 -13.67 11.54 -6.08
N ASN A 301 -13.20 11.44 -7.32
CA ASN A 301 -12.85 10.16 -7.93
C ASN A 301 -11.57 9.61 -7.27
N ILE A 302 -11.63 8.34 -6.88
CA ILE A 302 -10.46 7.56 -6.48
C ILE A 302 -10.44 6.25 -7.25
N HIS A 303 -9.27 5.72 -7.52
CA HIS A 303 -9.10 4.51 -8.33
C HIS A 303 -8.26 3.48 -7.58
N LEU A 304 -8.71 2.24 -7.58
CA LEU A 304 -7.99 1.12 -6.99
C LEU A 304 -7.67 0.11 -8.08
N VAL A 305 -6.39 -0.21 -8.24
CA VAL A 305 -5.87 -1.06 -9.31
C VAL A 305 -5.15 -2.25 -8.68
N LEU A 306 -5.26 -3.42 -9.27
CA LEU A 306 -4.61 -4.63 -8.78
C LEU A 306 -3.44 -5.04 -9.66
N GLU A 307 -2.41 -5.64 -9.06
CA GLU A 307 -1.53 -6.55 -9.76
C GLU A 307 -1.89 -7.99 -9.38
N ASN A 308 -2.33 -8.79 -10.35
CA ASN A 308 -2.84 -10.12 -10.09
C ASN A 308 -2.47 -11.11 -11.19
N ASP A 309 -1.34 -11.77 -11.04
CA ASP A 309 -0.85 -12.79 -11.98
C ASP A 309 -1.77 -14.01 -12.09
N ASP A 310 -2.68 -14.23 -11.12
CA ASP A 310 -3.67 -15.30 -11.18
C ASP A 310 -4.85 -15.00 -12.11
N ASN A 311 -4.94 -13.80 -12.70
CA ASN A 311 -6.05 -13.36 -13.58
C ASN A 311 -7.44 -13.63 -12.94
N ILE A 312 -7.61 -13.32 -11.66
CA ILE A 312 -8.87 -13.49 -10.95
C ILE A 312 -9.78 -12.31 -11.28
N SER A 313 -10.83 -12.56 -12.03
CA SER A 313 -11.74 -11.51 -12.53
C SER A 313 -12.79 -11.05 -11.52
N LYS A 314 -13.00 -11.80 -10.42
CA LYS A 314 -14.08 -11.51 -9.44
C LYS A 314 -13.99 -10.11 -8.82
N PHE A 315 -12.78 -9.59 -8.61
CA PHE A 315 -12.57 -8.26 -8.01
C PHE A 315 -12.84 -7.10 -8.99
N LEU A 316 -12.93 -7.39 -10.30
CA LEU A 316 -13.19 -6.41 -11.36
C LEU A 316 -14.65 -6.40 -11.79
N LYS A 317 -15.48 -7.33 -11.31
CA LYS A 317 -16.87 -7.49 -11.73
C LYS A 317 -17.76 -6.42 -11.11
N LYS A 318 -18.47 -5.68 -11.98
CA LYS A 318 -19.51 -4.75 -11.59
C LYS A 318 -20.84 -5.51 -11.44
N GLU A 319 -21.22 -5.86 -10.21
CA GLU A 319 -22.53 -6.43 -9.93
C GLU A 319 -23.52 -5.34 -9.43
N ASN A 320 -24.66 -5.20 -10.12
CA ASN A 320 -25.82 -4.42 -9.67
C ASN A 320 -25.58 -2.95 -9.28
N ASN A 321 -24.79 -2.19 -10.05
CA ASN A 321 -24.42 -0.80 -9.75
C ASN A 321 -23.69 -0.64 -8.39
N ASN A 322 -23.11 -1.69 -7.85
CA ASN A 322 -22.32 -1.63 -6.63
C ASN A 322 -20.94 -1.09 -6.98
N HIS A 323 -20.46 -0.11 -6.19
CA HIS A 323 -19.16 0.52 -6.37
C HIS A 323 -18.02 -0.26 -5.67
N ASP A 324 -18.29 -1.48 -5.18
CA ASP A 324 -17.37 -2.29 -4.39
C ASP A 324 -16.47 -3.16 -5.28
N TYR A 325 -15.81 -2.55 -6.28
CA TYR A 325 -14.91 -3.23 -7.21
C TYR A 325 -13.67 -2.36 -7.50
N TYR A 326 -12.62 -3.02 -7.99
CA TYR A 326 -11.42 -2.38 -8.50
C TYR A 326 -11.64 -1.93 -9.96
N GLU A 327 -11.07 -0.80 -10.34
CA GLU A 327 -11.22 -0.24 -11.68
C GLU A 327 -10.55 -1.10 -12.73
N ALA A 328 -9.33 -1.56 -12.42
CA ALA A 328 -8.49 -2.27 -13.37
C ALA A 328 -7.54 -3.25 -12.68
N GLN A 329 -6.87 -4.02 -13.51
CA GLN A 329 -5.80 -4.90 -13.11
C GLN A 329 -4.66 -4.79 -14.11
N TRP A 330 -3.43 -4.73 -13.62
CA TRP A 330 -2.24 -4.88 -14.46
C TRP A 330 -2.27 -6.24 -15.13
N ASN A 331 -2.10 -6.25 -16.46
CA ASN A 331 -2.25 -7.44 -17.27
C ASN A 331 -0.87 -8.06 -17.57
N ASP A 332 -0.45 -8.98 -16.71
CA ASP A 332 0.83 -9.69 -16.87
C ASP A 332 0.88 -10.50 -18.15
N ASP A 333 -0.24 -11.10 -18.56
CA ASP A 333 -0.32 -11.82 -19.83
C ASP A 333 0.06 -10.93 -21.01
N PHE A 334 -0.48 -9.69 -21.06
CA PHE A 334 -0.15 -8.73 -22.11
C PHE A 334 1.33 -8.39 -22.10
N HIS A 335 1.86 -8.02 -20.94
CA HIS A 335 3.27 -7.69 -20.75
C HIS A 335 4.17 -8.85 -21.18
N HIS A 336 3.90 -10.07 -20.71
CA HIS A 336 4.73 -11.25 -21.01
C HIS A 336 4.66 -11.64 -22.49
N CYS A 337 3.49 -11.55 -23.13
CA CYS A 337 3.34 -11.78 -24.55
C CYS A 337 4.20 -10.81 -25.39
N VAL A 338 4.12 -9.51 -25.08
CA VAL A 338 4.90 -8.49 -25.77
C VAL A 338 6.38 -8.71 -25.58
N HIS A 339 6.82 -8.99 -24.34
CA HIS A 339 8.21 -9.29 -24.04
C HIS A 339 8.71 -10.49 -24.86
N SER A 340 7.99 -11.62 -24.82
CA SER A 340 8.34 -12.82 -25.57
C SER A 340 8.41 -12.59 -27.09
N LEU A 341 7.49 -11.76 -27.63
CA LEU A 341 7.50 -11.37 -29.05
C LEU A 341 8.75 -10.59 -29.44
N ILE A 342 9.18 -9.66 -28.59
CA ILE A 342 10.31 -8.76 -28.90
C ILE A 342 11.64 -9.42 -28.64
N THR A 343 11.79 -10.19 -27.56
CA THR A 343 13.07 -10.74 -27.10
C THR A 343 13.30 -12.18 -27.52
N GLY A 344 12.24 -12.95 -27.78
CA GLY A 344 12.29 -14.39 -27.98
C GLY A 344 12.55 -15.19 -26.71
N GLU A 345 12.43 -14.57 -25.51
CA GLU A 345 12.64 -15.25 -24.24
C GLU A 345 11.56 -16.31 -23.95
N LYS A 346 11.98 -17.46 -23.38
CA LYS A 346 11.16 -18.66 -23.19
C LYS A 346 11.30 -19.27 -21.81
N THR A 347 12.08 -18.64 -20.91
CA THR A 347 12.41 -19.19 -19.58
C THR A 347 11.51 -18.61 -18.50
N GLY A 348 11.47 -19.26 -17.33
CA GLY A 348 10.62 -18.84 -16.24
C GLY A 348 9.14 -18.76 -16.65
N TYR A 349 8.43 -17.72 -16.27
CA TYR A 349 7.02 -17.51 -16.61
C TYR A 349 6.77 -17.25 -18.10
N TYR A 350 7.81 -16.86 -18.90
CA TYR A 350 7.69 -16.69 -20.36
C TYR A 350 7.47 -18.00 -21.12
N GLN A 351 7.73 -19.16 -20.49
CA GLN A 351 7.44 -20.45 -21.12
C GLN A 351 5.95 -20.65 -21.43
N ASP A 352 5.05 -19.98 -20.70
CA ASP A 352 3.62 -19.99 -20.97
C ASP A 352 3.24 -19.35 -22.30
N TYR A 353 4.13 -18.58 -22.90
CA TYR A 353 3.90 -17.89 -24.18
C TYR A 353 4.82 -18.42 -25.28
N SER A 354 5.60 -19.48 -25.01
CA SER A 354 6.54 -20.09 -25.96
C SER A 354 5.83 -21.06 -26.90
N GLU A 355 6.04 -20.90 -28.23
CA GLU A 355 5.49 -21.81 -29.24
C GLU A 355 5.98 -23.26 -29.07
N GLU A 356 7.23 -23.44 -28.60
CA GLU A 356 7.81 -24.77 -28.37
C GLU A 356 7.09 -25.55 -27.27
N ILE A 357 6.53 -24.84 -26.29
CA ILE A 357 5.88 -25.45 -25.14
C ILE A 357 4.38 -25.52 -25.31
N THR A 358 3.76 -24.43 -25.79
CA THR A 358 2.30 -24.30 -25.87
C THR A 358 1.73 -24.63 -27.23
N SER A 359 2.59 -24.84 -28.26
CA SER A 359 2.19 -24.98 -29.68
C SER A 359 1.48 -23.73 -30.24
N LYS A 360 1.60 -22.59 -29.57
CA LYS A 360 1.04 -21.28 -29.98
C LYS A 360 2.12 -20.22 -29.84
N ASN A 361 2.26 -19.36 -30.83
CA ASN A 361 3.23 -18.28 -30.75
C ASN A 361 2.76 -17.15 -29.81
N PRO A 362 3.65 -16.28 -29.32
CA PRO A 362 3.28 -15.17 -28.44
C PRO A 362 2.23 -14.22 -29.05
N ALA A 363 2.18 -14.06 -30.38
CA ALA A 363 1.20 -13.21 -31.05
C ALA A 363 -0.26 -13.74 -30.88
N TYR A 364 -0.46 -15.06 -30.80
CA TYR A 364 -1.75 -15.64 -30.48
C TYR A 364 -2.24 -15.19 -29.09
N PHE A 365 -1.36 -15.27 -28.08
CA PHE A 365 -1.69 -14.86 -26.72
C PHE A 365 -1.92 -13.34 -26.62
N LEU A 366 -1.11 -12.55 -27.32
CA LEU A 366 -1.32 -11.10 -27.39
C LEU A 366 -2.68 -10.75 -28.02
N ALA A 367 -3.03 -11.41 -29.13
CA ALA A 367 -4.33 -11.21 -29.77
C ALA A 367 -5.50 -11.58 -28.82
N LYS A 368 -5.33 -12.65 -28.02
CA LYS A 368 -6.31 -13.04 -27.01
C LYS A 368 -6.43 -12.01 -25.89
N CYS A 369 -5.31 -11.48 -25.37
CA CYS A 369 -5.32 -10.37 -24.40
C CYS A 369 -6.08 -9.14 -24.93
N LEU A 370 -5.79 -8.73 -26.17
CA LEU A 370 -6.44 -7.57 -26.79
C LEU A 370 -7.94 -7.78 -27.04
N ALA A 371 -8.35 -9.01 -27.37
CA ALA A 371 -9.74 -9.31 -27.70
C ALA A 371 -10.59 -9.69 -26.47
N GLU A 372 -10.00 -10.31 -25.47
CA GLU A 372 -10.70 -10.98 -24.37
C GLU A 372 -10.25 -10.52 -22.99
N GLY A 373 -9.19 -9.69 -22.86
CA GLY A 373 -8.62 -9.21 -21.61
C GLY A 373 -7.45 -10.06 -21.13
N PHE A 374 -7.60 -11.38 -20.96
CA PHE A 374 -6.54 -12.27 -20.50
C PHE A 374 -6.20 -13.37 -21.52
N ALA A 375 -4.92 -13.77 -21.57
CA ALA A 375 -4.49 -14.92 -22.35
C ALA A 375 -4.89 -16.26 -21.68
N TYR A 376 -4.79 -16.29 -20.33
CA TYR A 376 -5.17 -17.44 -19.52
C TYR A 376 -6.47 -17.17 -18.77
N GLN A 377 -7.50 -17.99 -19.06
CA GLN A 377 -8.85 -17.85 -18.49
C GLN A 377 -9.38 -19.22 -17.98
N GLY A 378 -8.49 -20.02 -17.43
CA GLY A 378 -8.72 -21.39 -16.95
C GLY A 378 -7.89 -22.44 -17.70
N GLU A 379 -7.07 -22.04 -18.67
CA GLU A 379 -6.17 -22.95 -19.36
C GLU A 379 -4.98 -23.35 -18.48
N PRO A 380 -4.41 -24.56 -18.69
CA PRO A 380 -3.20 -25.00 -17.97
C PRO A 380 -2.01 -24.10 -18.25
N SER A 381 -1.30 -23.66 -17.21
CA SER A 381 -0.03 -22.92 -17.28
C SER A 381 1.15 -23.88 -17.18
N ALA A 382 2.01 -23.88 -18.17
CA ALA A 382 3.22 -24.71 -18.18
C ALA A 382 4.18 -24.29 -17.05
N TYR A 383 4.32 -23.00 -16.81
CA TYR A 383 5.12 -22.46 -15.70
C TYR A 383 4.61 -22.94 -14.33
N ARG A 384 3.31 -23.12 -14.18
CA ARG A 384 2.66 -23.56 -12.95
C ARG A 384 2.41 -25.08 -12.92
N SER A 385 3.26 -25.87 -13.54
CA SER A 385 3.15 -27.34 -13.60
C SER A 385 1.81 -27.83 -14.14
N ASN A 386 1.27 -27.13 -15.14
CA ASN A 386 -0.03 -27.38 -15.78
C ASN A 386 -1.26 -27.19 -14.86
N VAL A 387 -1.11 -26.46 -13.76
CA VAL A 387 -2.28 -26.01 -12.98
C VAL A 387 -3.04 -24.96 -13.81
N PRO A 388 -4.39 -25.03 -13.88
CA PRO A 388 -5.20 -24.01 -14.54
C PRO A 388 -4.96 -22.62 -13.95
N ARG A 389 -4.86 -21.61 -14.83
CA ARG A 389 -4.66 -20.21 -14.44
C ARG A 389 -5.76 -19.33 -15.02
N GLY A 390 -6.27 -18.43 -14.20
CA GLY A 390 -7.21 -17.41 -14.61
C GLY A 390 -8.68 -17.78 -14.51
N GLU A 391 -9.50 -16.75 -14.57
CA GLU A 391 -10.96 -16.85 -14.63
C GLU A 391 -11.48 -16.26 -15.95
N ASN A 392 -12.68 -16.66 -16.33
CA ASN A 392 -13.30 -16.17 -17.56
C ASN A 392 -13.61 -14.67 -17.47
N SER A 393 -13.13 -13.92 -18.45
CA SER A 393 -13.29 -12.47 -18.53
C SER A 393 -14.60 -11.99 -19.20
N LYS A 394 -15.45 -12.89 -19.71
CA LYS A 394 -16.67 -12.52 -20.47
C LYS A 394 -17.62 -11.58 -19.74
N ASN A 395 -17.57 -11.55 -18.43
CA ASN A 395 -18.42 -10.69 -17.60
C ASN A 395 -17.74 -9.38 -17.19
N LEU A 396 -16.51 -9.14 -17.64
CA LEU A 396 -15.82 -7.86 -17.43
C LEU A 396 -16.37 -6.85 -18.44
N THR A 397 -16.64 -5.64 -17.97
CA THR A 397 -16.97 -4.53 -18.88
C THR A 397 -15.69 -3.93 -19.41
N VAL A 398 -15.58 -3.79 -20.73
CA VAL A 398 -14.40 -3.28 -21.48
C VAL A 398 -14.10 -1.79 -21.21
N SER A 399 -14.65 -1.18 -20.19
CA SER A 399 -14.31 0.17 -19.74
C SER A 399 -13.39 0.17 -18.52
N SER A 400 -12.86 -0.98 -18.21
CA SER A 400 -11.90 -1.15 -17.10
C SER A 400 -10.52 -1.40 -17.63
#